data_ba292ef38ee4d3d61c4b30a2d7b39e12
#
_entry.id   ba292ef38ee4d3d61c4b30a2d7b39e12
#
_cell.length_a   1.000
_cell.length_b   1.000
_cell.length_c   1.000
_cell.angle_alpha   90.00
_cell.angle_beta   90.00
_cell.angle_gamma   90.00
#
_symmetry.space_group_name_H-M   'P 1'
#
loop_
_entity.id
_entity.type
_entity.pdbx_description
1 polymer ?
#
loop_
_entity_poly.entity_id
_entity_poly.type
_entity_poly.pdbx_seq_one_letter_code
_entity_poly.pdbx_strand_id
1 'polypeptide(L)'
;MVSLMGTLLFLSLRGLHVLLAAVWVGSMAFTSYLLMPVLQGLGPVGGHVMIGLNSKGMTRFIALISGMTVLTGIYLFWHFTGGFDPEISRSHAGRAFGIGGFAGLIAAIVSRAIVGRSAEKVARIMEQASMVPDGPQKGELMQTATLLRQRVATFSTVVLAFQVIALILMAIGHYV
;
A
#
# COMPACT_ATOMS: atom_id res chain seq x y z
N MET A 1 35.81 0.47 -12.19
CA MET A 1 35.46 1.90 -12.39
C MET A 1 33.95 1.97 -12.61
N VAL A 2 33.19 2.28 -11.54
CA VAL A 2 31.73 2.50 -11.72
C VAL A 2 31.57 3.74 -12.59
N SER A 3 30.88 3.61 -13.72
CA SER A 3 30.67 4.74 -14.62
C SER A 3 29.85 5.81 -13.88
N LEU A 4 30.17 7.09 -14.08
CA LEU A 4 29.43 8.23 -13.52
C LEU A 4 27.92 8.07 -13.78
N MET A 5 27.56 7.57 -14.96
CA MET A 5 26.20 7.29 -15.35
C MET A 5 25.54 6.21 -14.46
N GLY A 6 26.27 5.15 -14.08
CA GLY A 6 25.74 4.09 -13.17
C GLY A 6 25.49 4.63 -11.76
N THR A 7 26.36 5.51 -11.26
CA THR A 7 26.18 6.17 -9.96
C THR A 7 24.97 7.09 -9.96
N LEU A 8 24.81 7.91 -10.99
CA LEU A 8 23.67 8.82 -11.13
C LEU A 8 22.35 8.06 -11.23
N LEU A 9 22.31 6.97 -12.01
CA LEU A 9 21.12 6.11 -12.11
C LEU A 9 20.74 5.51 -10.76
N PHE A 10 21.72 4.96 -10.02
CA PHE A 10 21.49 4.38 -8.70
C PHE A 10 20.93 5.42 -7.72
N LEU A 11 21.53 6.60 -7.64
CA LEU A 11 21.07 7.70 -6.77
C LEU A 11 19.67 8.17 -7.14
N SER A 12 19.38 8.30 -8.44
CA SER A 12 18.05 8.69 -8.93
C SER A 12 16.98 7.65 -8.56
N LEU A 13 17.28 6.36 -8.77
CA LEU A 13 16.36 5.26 -8.39
C LEU A 13 16.16 5.15 -6.88
N ARG A 14 17.20 5.41 -6.08
CA ARG A 14 17.09 5.48 -4.63
C ARG A 14 16.20 6.63 -4.19
N GLY A 15 16.38 7.82 -4.73
CA GLY A 15 15.54 8.98 -4.48
C GLY A 15 14.08 8.72 -4.87
N LEU A 16 13.86 8.15 -6.04
CA LEU A 16 12.53 7.76 -6.51
C LEU A 16 11.88 6.72 -5.58
N HIS A 17 12.61 5.68 -5.17
CA HIS A 17 12.12 4.66 -4.24
C HIS A 17 11.66 5.27 -2.91
N VAL A 18 12.46 6.14 -2.32
CA VAL A 18 12.13 6.84 -1.06
C VAL A 18 10.88 7.70 -1.24
N LEU A 19 10.79 8.45 -2.34
CA LEU A 19 9.63 9.30 -2.63
C LEU A 19 8.35 8.46 -2.78
N LEU A 20 8.40 7.40 -3.57
CA LEU A 20 7.27 6.48 -3.78
C LEU A 20 6.85 5.81 -2.46
N ALA A 21 7.82 5.37 -1.64
CA ALA A 21 7.54 4.78 -0.33
C ALA A 21 6.86 5.80 0.60
N ALA A 22 7.34 7.04 0.66
CA ALA A 22 6.75 8.09 1.48
C ALA A 22 5.30 8.40 1.05
N VAL A 23 5.04 8.52 -0.25
CA VAL A 23 3.68 8.72 -0.78
C VAL A 23 2.79 7.54 -0.46
N TRP A 24 3.29 6.30 -0.60
CA TRP A 24 2.50 5.10 -0.31
C TRP A 24 2.16 4.97 1.19
N VAL A 25 3.15 5.11 2.08
CA VAL A 25 2.94 5.07 3.54
C VAL A 25 2.01 6.21 3.98
N GLY A 26 2.24 7.42 3.50
CA GLY A 26 1.40 8.59 3.80
C GLY A 26 -0.05 8.39 3.32
N SER A 27 -0.25 7.86 2.13
CA SER A 27 -1.58 7.55 1.60
C SER A 27 -2.30 6.49 2.44
N MET A 28 -1.60 5.45 2.89
CA MET A 28 -2.18 4.40 3.74
C MET A 28 -2.50 4.93 5.14
N ALA A 29 -1.61 5.74 5.75
CA ALA A 29 -1.85 6.37 7.04
C ALA A 29 -3.05 7.33 6.98
N PHE A 30 -3.09 8.21 5.98
CA PHE A 30 -4.21 9.12 5.76
C PHE A 30 -5.53 8.37 5.59
N THR A 31 -5.53 7.34 4.74
CA THR A 31 -6.74 6.54 4.49
C THR A 31 -7.22 5.84 5.75
N SER A 32 -6.31 5.22 6.52
CA SER A 32 -6.67 4.41 7.69
C SER A 32 -7.14 5.24 8.88
N TYR A 33 -6.44 6.36 9.17
CA TYR A 33 -6.67 7.12 10.39
C TYR A 33 -7.58 8.34 10.23
N LEU A 34 -7.68 8.89 9.03
CA LEU A 34 -8.49 10.08 8.79
C LEU A 34 -9.66 9.81 7.85
N LEU A 35 -9.39 9.33 6.65
CA LEU A 35 -10.42 9.21 5.62
C LEU A 35 -11.49 8.17 5.98
N MET A 36 -11.09 6.95 6.35
CA MET A 36 -12.05 5.88 6.63
C MET A 36 -12.95 6.14 7.85
N PRO A 37 -12.45 6.65 9.00
CA PRO A 37 -13.31 7.03 10.12
C PRO A 37 -14.32 8.13 9.75
N VAL A 38 -13.89 9.17 9.03
CA VAL A 38 -14.78 10.23 8.57
C VAL A 38 -15.88 9.69 7.65
N LEU A 39 -15.51 8.86 6.66
CA LEU A 39 -16.48 8.26 5.74
C LEU A 39 -17.47 7.33 6.44
N GLN A 40 -17.06 6.63 7.49
CA GLN A 40 -17.94 5.80 8.30
C GLN A 40 -18.96 6.65 9.08
N GLY A 41 -18.52 7.79 9.63
CA GLY A 41 -19.39 8.74 10.34
C GLY A 41 -20.44 9.41 9.45
N LEU A 42 -20.17 9.55 8.15
CA LEU A 42 -21.08 10.15 7.17
C LEU A 42 -22.19 9.19 6.67
N GLY A 43 -22.21 7.93 7.09
CA GLY A 43 -23.23 6.96 6.69
C GLY A 43 -23.37 6.81 5.17
N PRO A 44 -24.58 6.97 4.58
CA PRO A 44 -24.80 6.84 3.13
C PRO A 44 -24.00 7.83 2.29
N VAL A 45 -23.81 9.06 2.77
CA VAL A 45 -23.02 10.10 2.08
C VAL A 45 -21.57 9.65 1.93
N GLY A 46 -20.98 9.04 2.98
CA GLY A 46 -19.64 8.48 2.92
C GLY A 46 -19.49 7.39 1.86
N GLY A 47 -20.57 6.63 1.60
CA GLY A 47 -20.61 5.67 0.49
C GLY A 47 -20.47 6.33 -0.89
N HIS A 48 -21.17 7.41 -1.14
CA HIS A 48 -21.06 8.18 -2.39
C HIS A 48 -19.66 8.79 -2.58
N VAL A 49 -19.05 9.29 -1.49
CA VAL A 49 -17.67 9.79 -1.54
C VAL A 49 -16.70 8.66 -1.90
N MET A 50 -16.87 7.46 -1.34
CA MET A 50 -16.04 6.28 -1.70
C MET A 50 -16.16 5.90 -3.18
N ILE A 51 -17.38 5.94 -3.75
CA ILE A 51 -17.60 5.71 -5.18
C ILE A 51 -16.82 6.76 -5.97
N GLY A 52 -16.94 8.05 -5.60
CA GLY A 52 -16.25 9.15 -6.26
C GLY A 52 -14.71 9.01 -6.21
N LEU A 53 -14.14 8.65 -5.05
CA LEU A 53 -12.71 8.42 -4.91
C LEU A 53 -12.23 7.23 -5.77
N ASN A 54 -13.00 6.15 -5.80
CA ASN A 54 -12.65 5.00 -6.60
C ASN A 54 -12.76 5.28 -8.11
N SER A 55 -13.77 6.04 -8.55
CA SER A 55 -13.93 6.47 -9.95
C SER A 55 -12.80 7.39 -10.40
N LYS A 56 -12.23 8.19 -9.51
CA LYS A 56 -11.02 9.01 -9.74
C LYS A 56 -9.72 8.20 -9.71
N GLY A 57 -9.80 6.89 -9.48
CA GLY A 57 -8.67 5.98 -9.58
C GLY A 57 -7.83 5.84 -8.32
N MET A 58 -8.32 6.19 -7.13
CA MET A 58 -7.59 6.09 -5.87
C MET A 58 -6.98 4.68 -5.68
N THR A 59 -7.75 3.62 -5.90
CA THR A 59 -7.27 2.24 -5.78
C THR A 59 -6.16 1.92 -6.78
N ARG A 60 -6.28 2.41 -8.03
CA ARG A 60 -5.26 2.23 -9.07
C ARG A 60 -3.99 3.00 -8.76
N PHE A 61 -4.11 4.21 -8.26
CA PHE A 61 -3.00 5.06 -7.84
C PHE A 61 -2.17 4.37 -6.74
N ILE A 62 -2.82 3.88 -5.68
CA ILE A 62 -2.15 3.15 -4.59
C ILE A 62 -1.48 1.88 -5.12
N ALA A 63 -2.15 1.13 -6.00
CA ALA A 63 -1.59 -0.09 -6.60
C ALA A 63 -0.36 0.20 -7.46
N LEU A 64 -0.38 1.29 -8.24
CA LEU A 64 0.76 1.69 -9.08
C LEU A 64 1.96 2.10 -8.21
N ILE A 65 1.75 2.97 -7.23
CA ILE A 65 2.83 3.44 -6.36
C ILE A 65 3.43 2.29 -5.55
N SER A 66 2.61 1.43 -4.97
CA SER A 66 3.11 0.25 -4.24
C SER A 66 3.91 -0.69 -5.14
N GLY A 67 3.43 -0.95 -6.36
CA GLY A 67 4.14 -1.76 -7.34
C GLY A 67 5.49 -1.17 -7.74
N MET A 68 5.54 0.12 -8.05
CA MET A 68 6.78 0.83 -8.38
C MET A 68 7.76 0.87 -7.19
N THR A 69 7.25 1.06 -5.96
CA THR A 69 8.08 0.99 -4.75
C THR A 69 8.74 -0.39 -4.61
N VAL A 70 7.98 -1.46 -4.78
CA VAL A 70 8.52 -2.84 -4.70
C VAL A 70 9.55 -3.09 -5.80
N LEU A 71 9.25 -2.73 -7.05
CA LEU A 71 10.17 -2.95 -8.19
C LEU A 71 11.50 -2.19 -8.00
N THR A 72 11.42 -0.92 -7.64
CA THR A 72 12.63 -0.12 -7.36
C THR A 72 13.39 -0.67 -6.16
N GLY A 73 12.70 -1.14 -5.12
CA GLY A 73 13.32 -1.76 -3.95
C GLY A 73 14.06 -3.06 -4.26
N ILE A 74 13.47 -3.93 -5.09
CA ILE A 74 14.13 -5.17 -5.56
C ILE A 74 15.42 -4.83 -6.34
N TYR A 75 15.34 -3.87 -7.25
CA TYR A 75 16.51 -3.45 -8.02
C TYR A 75 17.61 -2.87 -7.12
N LEU A 76 17.25 -2.00 -6.17
CA LEU A 76 18.21 -1.42 -5.23
C LEU A 76 18.88 -2.47 -4.33
N PHE A 77 18.11 -3.46 -3.86
CA PHE A 77 18.64 -4.56 -3.07
C PHE A 77 19.57 -5.46 -3.89
N TRP A 78 19.17 -5.79 -5.12
CA TRP A 78 20.01 -6.54 -6.05
C TRP A 78 21.34 -5.82 -6.33
N HIS A 79 21.30 -4.53 -6.56
CA HIS A 79 22.49 -3.72 -6.80
C HIS A 79 23.36 -3.61 -5.54
N PHE A 80 22.74 -3.42 -4.36
CA PHE A 80 23.45 -3.35 -3.08
C PHE A 80 24.17 -4.65 -2.75
N THR A 81 23.54 -5.79 -3.02
CA THR A 81 24.11 -7.12 -2.72
C THR A 81 25.02 -7.65 -3.83
N GLY A 82 25.28 -6.88 -4.89
CA GLY A 82 26.11 -7.37 -6.00
C GLY A 82 25.50 -8.56 -6.75
N GLY A 83 24.17 -8.63 -6.88
CA GLY A 83 23.48 -9.75 -7.55
C GLY A 83 22.99 -10.83 -6.58
N PHE A 84 22.56 -10.46 -5.39
CA PHE A 84 22.14 -11.35 -4.31
C PHE A 84 23.28 -12.21 -3.72
N ASP A 85 24.49 -11.63 -3.64
CA ASP A 85 25.62 -12.29 -2.98
C ASP A 85 25.26 -12.71 -1.54
N PRO A 86 25.50 -13.98 -1.14
CA PRO A 86 25.09 -14.47 0.17
C PRO A 86 25.83 -13.82 1.35
N GLU A 87 27.10 -13.42 1.19
CA GLU A 87 27.88 -12.78 2.25
C GLU A 87 27.34 -11.37 2.54
N ILE A 88 27.13 -10.57 1.47
CA ILE A 88 26.60 -9.22 1.60
C ILE A 88 25.15 -9.26 2.09
N SER A 89 24.34 -10.18 1.58
CA SER A 89 22.95 -10.36 2.01
C SER A 89 22.82 -10.74 3.50
N ARG A 90 23.81 -11.47 4.06
CA ARG A 90 23.86 -11.86 5.48
C ARG A 90 24.51 -10.83 6.38
N SER A 91 25.12 -9.78 5.86
CA SER A 91 25.62 -8.65 6.66
C SER A 91 24.47 -8.00 7.46
N HIS A 92 24.79 -7.22 8.49
CA HIS A 92 23.76 -6.52 9.28
C HIS A 92 22.90 -5.61 8.40
N ALA A 93 23.54 -4.81 7.54
CA ALA A 93 22.84 -3.97 6.56
C ALA A 93 22.01 -4.80 5.56
N GLY A 94 22.56 -5.89 5.02
CA GLY A 94 21.85 -6.77 4.09
C GLY A 94 20.60 -7.40 4.72
N ARG A 95 20.67 -7.83 5.97
CA ARG A 95 19.51 -8.36 6.72
C ARG A 95 18.48 -7.28 6.97
N ALA A 96 18.89 -6.08 7.40
CA ALA A 96 17.95 -4.96 7.63
C ALA A 96 17.19 -4.61 6.35
N PHE A 97 17.89 -4.44 5.23
CA PHE A 97 17.27 -4.16 3.93
C PHE A 97 16.43 -5.33 3.42
N GLY A 98 16.90 -6.57 3.58
CA GLY A 98 16.17 -7.77 3.16
C GLY A 98 14.86 -7.96 3.92
N ILE A 99 14.89 -7.88 5.27
CA ILE A 99 13.68 -7.98 6.11
C ILE A 99 12.73 -6.81 5.83
N GLY A 100 13.27 -5.58 5.71
CA GLY A 100 12.48 -4.40 5.37
C GLY A 100 11.82 -4.53 3.99
N GLY A 101 12.55 -5.01 2.97
CA GLY A 101 12.04 -5.28 1.64
C GLY A 101 10.95 -6.36 1.64
N PHE A 102 11.14 -7.43 2.41
CA PHE A 102 10.15 -8.50 2.56
C PHE A 102 8.87 -7.99 3.25
N ALA A 103 8.99 -7.18 4.30
CA ALA A 103 7.85 -6.53 4.96
C ALA A 103 7.09 -5.61 3.97
N GLY A 104 7.81 -4.83 3.16
CA GLY A 104 7.22 -4.00 2.10
C GLY A 104 6.49 -4.85 1.05
N LEU A 105 7.05 -5.99 0.65
CA LEU A 105 6.41 -6.92 -0.29
C LEU A 105 5.11 -7.50 0.29
N ILE A 106 5.12 -7.95 1.55
CA ILE A 106 3.89 -8.41 2.24
C ILE A 106 2.86 -7.28 2.26
N ALA A 107 3.26 -6.06 2.62
CA ALA A 107 2.37 -4.90 2.62
C ALA A 107 1.74 -4.67 1.24
N ALA A 108 2.50 -4.77 0.15
CA ALA A 108 1.99 -4.60 -1.22
C ALA A 108 0.99 -5.71 -1.61
N ILE A 109 1.30 -6.96 -1.30
CA ILE A 109 0.42 -8.11 -1.58
C ILE A 109 -0.90 -7.96 -0.82
N VAL A 110 -0.85 -7.70 0.48
CA VAL A 110 -2.05 -7.52 1.33
C VAL A 110 -2.85 -6.32 0.88
N SER A 111 -2.19 -5.19 0.60
CA SER A 111 -2.82 -3.98 0.09
C SER A 111 -3.60 -4.24 -1.21
N ARG A 112 -3.00 -4.95 -2.18
CA ARG A 112 -3.66 -5.22 -3.46
C ARG A 112 -4.70 -6.34 -3.38
N ALA A 113 -4.36 -7.46 -2.72
CA ALA A 113 -5.19 -8.66 -2.73
C ALA A 113 -6.39 -8.56 -1.79
N ILE A 114 -6.27 -7.83 -0.69
CA ILE A 114 -7.33 -7.76 0.33
C ILE A 114 -7.94 -6.35 0.34
N VAL A 115 -7.14 -5.31 0.61
CA VAL A 115 -7.66 -3.95 0.78
C VAL A 115 -8.25 -3.43 -0.52
N GLY A 116 -7.49 -3.46 -1.62
CA GLY A 116 -7.90 -2.96 -2.93
C GLY A 116 -9.15 -3.68 -3.46
N ARG A 117 -9.13 -5.02 -3.47
CA ARG A 117 -10.28 -5.82 -3.94
C ARG A 117 -11.53 -5.61 -3.08
N SER A 118 -11.37 -5.48 -1.76
CA SER A 118 -12.52 -5.22 -0.87
C SER A 118 -13.08 -3.82 -1.09
N ALA A 119 -12.23 -2.80 -1.26
CA ALA A 119 -12.66 -1.43 -1.56
C ALA A 119 -13.39 -1.34 -2.92
N GLU A 120 -12.90 -2.02 -3.97
CA GLU A 120 -13.58 -2.10 -5.26
C GLU A 120 -14.95 -2.79 -5.16
N LYS A 121 -15.06 -3.86 -4.34
CA LYS A 121 -16.34 -4.53 -4.08
C LYS A 121 -17.31 -3.64 -3.33
N VAL A 122 -16.85 -2.92 -2.31
CA VAL A 122 -17.69 -1.94 -1.59
C VAL A 122 -18.27 -0.91 -2.56
N ALA A 123 -17.44 -0.33 -3.43
CA ALA A 123 -17.89 0.65 -4.41
C ALA A 123 -18.99 0.09 -5.32
N ARG A 124 -18.81 -1.13 -5.86
CA ARG A 124 -19.82 -1.81 -6.71
C ARG A 124 -21.12 -2.11 -5.95
N ILE A 125 -21.03 -2.61 -4.71
CA ILE A 125 -22.22 -2.91 -3.90
C ILE A 125 -22.99 -1.62 -3.58
N MET A 126 -22.29 -0.54 -3.27
CA MET A 126 -22.94 0.76 -3.02
C MET A 126 -23.62 1.30 -4.26
N GLU A 127 -23.02 1.15 -5.42
CA GLU A 127 -23.64 1.50 -6.72
C GLU A 127 -24.91 0.66 -6.96
N GLN A 128 -24.84 -0.66 -6.76
CA GLN A 128 -26.02 -1.54 -6.87
C GLN A 128 -27.11 -1.16 -5.87
N ALA A 129 -26.76 -0.90 -4.62
CA ALA A 129 -27.71 -0.49 -3.60
C ALA A 129 -28.39 0.84 -3.89
N SER A 130 -27.76 1.74 -4.65
CA SER A 130 -28.37 2.99 -5.09
C SER A 130 -29.44 2.81 -6.16
N MET A 131 -29.44 1.70 -6.89
CA MET A 131 -30.40 1.37 -7.95
C MET A 131 -31.58 0.52 -7.47
N VAL A 132 -31.53 0.00 -6.24
CA VAL A 132 -32.56 -0.89 -5.67
C VAL A 132 -33.46 -0.09 -4.71
N PRO A 133 -34.80 -0.25 -4.80
CA PRO A 133 -35.76 0.36 -3.84
C PRO A 133 -35.48 -0.09 -2.40
N ASP A 134 -35.94 0.71 -1.43
CA ASP A 134 -35.83 0.36 -0.02
C ASP A 134 -36.58 -0.94 0.28
N GLY A 135 -35.86 -1.90 0.87
CA GLY A 135 -36.41 -3.23 1.15
C GLY A 135 -35.31 -4.22 1.60
N PRO A 136 -35.69 -5.49 1.81
CA PRO A 136 -34.77 -6.53 2.32
C PRO A 136 -33.49 -6.67 1.46
N GLN A 137 -33.62 -6.63 0.14
CA GLN A 137 -32.48 -6.76 -0.79
C GLN A 137 -31.44 -5.65 -0.60
N LYS A 138 -31.90 -4.40 -0.45
CA LYS A 138 -31.01 -3.26 -0.16
C LYS A 138 -30.33 -3.43 1.21
N GLY A 139 -31.05 -3.94 2.19
CA GLY A 139 -30.53 -4.27 3.53
C GLY A 139 -29.37 -5.27 3.47
N GLU A 140 -29.49 -6.35 2.72
CA GLU A 140 -28.44 -7.36 2.53
C GLU A 140 -27.20 -6.78 1.84
N LEU A 141 -27.39 -5.96 0.80
CA LEU A 141 -26.29 -5.26 0.14
C LEU A 141 -25.53 -4.35 1.12
N MET A 142 -26.24 -3.57 1.91
CA MET A 142 -25.66 -2.66 2.89
C MET A 142 -24.92 -3.40 4.01
N GLN A 143 -25.46 -4.54 4.48
CA GLN A 143 -24.78 -5.40 5.44
C GLN A 143 -23.47 -5.95 4.86
N THR A 144 -23.49 -6.45 3.65
CA THR A 144 -22.30 -6.95 2.94
C THR A 144 -21.25 -5.84 2.77
N ALA A 145 -21.67 -4.64 2.37
CA ALA A 145 -20.77 -3.49 2.27
C ALA A 145 -20.12 -3.13 3.62
N THR A 146 -20.88 -3.23 4.71
CA THR A 146 -20.37 -2.95 6.06
C THR A 146 -19.29 -3.93 6.47
N LEU A 147 -19.48 -5.24 6.25
CA LEU A 147 -18.48 -6.27 6.53
C LEU A 147 -17.19 -6.05 5.70
N LEU A 148 -17.34 -5.71 4.43
CA LEU A 148 -16.18 -5.41 3.57
C LEU A 148 -15.44 -4.14 4.01
N ARG A 149 -16.15 -3.10 4.46
CA ARG A 149 -15.52 -1.88 5.02
C ARG A 149 -14.72 -2.18 6.28
N GLN A 150 -15.24 -3.01 7.18
CA GLN A 150 -14.50 -3.46 8.36
C GLN A 150 -13.23 -4.21 7.97
N ARG A 151 -13.33 -5.09 6.96
CA ARG A 151 -12.17 -5.80 6.41
C ARG A 151 -11.13 -4.82 5.83
N VAL A 152 -11.55 -3.83 5.07
CA VAL A 152 -10.66 -2.76 4.55
C VAL A 152 -9.96 -2.05 5.72
N ALA A 153 -10.69 -1.62 6.75
CA ALA A 153 -10.13 -0.92 7.89
C ALA A 153 -9.07 -1.76 8.62
N THR A 154 -9.40 -3.02 8.98
CA THR A 154 -8.49 -3.93 9.68
C THR A 154 -7.21 -4.18 8.87
N PHE A 155 -7.35 -4.58 7.59
CA PHE A 155 -6.19 -4.90 6.79
C PHE A 155 -5.37 -3.68 6.35
N SER A 156 -5.96 -2.49 6.26
CA SER A 156 -5.21 -1.25 6.07
C SER A 156 -4.27 -0.97 7.24
N THR A 157 -4.71 -1.22 8.47
CA THR A 157 -3.86 -1.09 9.66
C THR A 157 -2.71 -2.11 9.65
N VAL A 158 -2.99 -3.36 9.24
CA VAL A 158 -1.95 -4.39 9.08
C VAL A 158 -0.92 -3.99 8.02
N VAL A 159 -1.38 -3.51 6.86
CA VAL A 159 -0.49 -2.99 5.80
C VAL A 159 0.39 -1.87 6.34
N LEU A 160 -0.19 -0.92 7.05
CA LEU A 160 0.55 0.21 7.63
C LEU A 160 1.60 -0.26 8.64
N ALA A 161 1.30 -1.26 9.49
CA ALA A 161 2.28 -1.82 10.41
C ALA A 161 3.50 -2.41 9.67
N PHE A 162 3.28 -3.20 8.62
CA PHE A 162 4.37 -3.71 7.78
C PHE A 162 5.16 -2.61 7.08
N GLN A 163 4.49 -1.56 6.62
CA GLN A 163 5.15 -0.39 6.01
C GLN A 163 6.03 0.36 7.01
N VAL A 164 5.57 0.54 8.25
CA VAL A 164 6.35 1.19 9.31
C VAL A 164 7.59 0.36 9.65
N ILE A 165 7.44 -0.97 9.77
CA ILE A 165 8.59 -1.89 9.97
C ILE A 165 9.58 -1.74 8.82
N ALA A 166 9.10 -1.79 7.57
CA ALA A 166 9.95 -1.61 6.40
C ALA A 166 10.70 -0.28 6.42
N LEU A 167 9.98 0.82 6.73
CA LEU A 167 10.56 2.16 6.79
C LEU A 167 11.66 2.27 7.85
N ILE A 168 11.44 1.74 9.07
CA ILE A 168 12.43 1.75 10.15
C ILE A 168 13.68 0.96 9.72
N LEU A 169 13.50 -0.27 9.21
CA LEU A 169 14.62 -1.11 8.80
C LEU A 169 15.41 -0.51 7.64
N MET A 170 14.73 0.13 6.68
CA MET A 170 15.38 0.85 5.59
C MET A 170 16.14 2.10 6.08
N ALA A 171 15.62 2.80 7.11
CA ALA A 171 16.27 3.99 7.66
C ALA A 171 17.54 3.63 8.44
N ILE A 172 17.52 2.56 9.27
CA ILE A 172 18.65 2.16 10.11
C ILE A 172 19.67 1.28 9.38
N GLY A 173 19.32 0.65 8.26
CA GLY A 173 20.13 -0.35 7.56
C GLY A 173 21.51 0.14 7.13
N HIS A 174 21.73 1.46 7.00
CA HIS A 174 23.06 2.03 6.72
C HIS A 174 23.96 2.20 7.95
N TYR A 175 23.41 2.06 9.14
CA TYR A 175 24.12 2.33 10.40
C TYR A 175 24.45 1.05 11.19
N VAL A 176 24.04 -0.11 10.67
CA VAL A 176 24.20 -1.42 11.33
C VAL A 176 25.08 -2.38 10.54
#